data_ca989c537f5943fa11ed27b6419f7862
#
_entry.id   ca989c537f5943fa11ed27b6419f7862
#
_cell.length_a   1.000
_cell.length_b   1.000
_cell.length_c   1.000
_cell.angle_alpha   90.00
_cell.angle_beta   90.00
_cell.angle_gamma   90.00
#
_symmetry.space_group_name_H-M   'P 1'
#
loop_
_entity.id
_entity.type
_entity.pdbx_description
1 polymer ?
#
loop_
_entity_poly.entity_id
_entity_poly.type
_entity_poly.pdbx_seq_one_letter_code
_entity_poly.pdbx_strand_id
1 'polypeptide(L)'
;MKIRFLGQSGYILKSGNTEIIIDPYLSDSVNRVAGRPRTLPIPINPQDIKCDAVICTHNHLDHLDPDTVSEIPSNQYFITTNEGKEELKKLGRENAAALNVGDSIKVGDFQITAVFSDHTVESFGLIVKAENKTLYFSGDTLYNEKLFEIADYKPDITFICINGRLGNMNVDEALVTAKKIGAKINIPNHYDMFESNSENPLLFSEKISGGFVMEFNKEYLLEKDLILK
;
A
#
# COMPACT_ATOMS: atom_id res chain seq x y z
N MET A 1 5.31 5.19 15.89
CA MET A 1 4.37 5.08 14.77
C MET A 1 3.66 3.74 14.84
N LYS A 2 2.36 3.70 14.55
CA LYS A 2 1.58 2.46 14.49
C LYS A 2 1.29 2.09 13.05
N ILE A 3 1.24 0.77 12.78
CA ILE A 3 0.96 0.19 11.47
C ILE A 3 -0.04 -0.94 11.65
N ARG A 4 -1.07 -0.99 10.80
CA ARG A 4 -2.06 -2.08 10.78
C ARG A 4 -2.29 -2.55 9.35
N PHE A 5 -2.16 -3.85 9.11
CA PHE A 5 -2.37 -4.47 7.81
C PHE A 5 -3.85 -4.84 7.63
N LEU A 6 -4.46 -4.37 6.55
CA LEU A 6 -5.89 -4.58 6.25
C LEU A 6 -6.14 -5.70 5.23
N GLY A 7 -5.08 -6.37 4.78
CA GLY A 7 -5.11 -7.33 3.68
C GLY A 7 -4.79 -6.69 2.34
N GLN A 8 -4.42 -7.49 1.34
CA GLN A 8 -4.00 -7.10 0.00
C GLN A 8 -2.80 -6.12 0.04
N SER A 9 -3.02 -4.87 -0.30
CA SER A 9 -2.05 -3.76 -0.17
C SER A 9 -2.53 -2.69 0.82
N GLY A 10 -3.55 -3.02 1.63
CA GLY A 10 -4.21 -2.08 2.54
C GLY A 10 -3.46 -1.89 3.86
N TYR A 11 -3.19 -0.64 4.24
CA TYR A 11 -2.53 -0.31 5.51
C TYR A 11 -3.13 0.93 6.15
N ILE A 12 -3.23 0.92 7.49
CA ILE A 12 -3.39 2.13 8.31
C ILE A 12 -2.04 2.47 8.91
N LEU A 13 -1.64 3.74 8.81
CA LEU A 13 -0.47 4.30 9.48
C LEU A 13 -0.91 5.42 10.42
N LYS A 14 -0.40 5.42 11.65
CA LYS A 14 -0.67 6.46 12.63
C LYS A 14 0.62 7.00 13.24
N SER A 15 0.78 8.31 13.20
CA SER A 15 1.89 9.05 13.83
C SER A 15 1.31 10.25 14.58
N GLY A 16 1.59 10.35 15.88
CA GLY A 16 0.98 11.38 16.72
C GLY A 16 -0.55 11.36 16.64
N ASN A 17 -1.13 12.46 16.18
CA ASN A 17 -2.57 12.60 15.95
C ASN A 17 -2.99 12.39 14.48
N THR A 18 -2.04 12.15 13.59
CA THR A 18 -2.30 11.97 12.16
C THR A 18 -2.47 10.50 11.84
N GLU A 19 -3.51 10.19 11.06
CA GLU A 19 -3.78 8.85 10.54
C GLU A 19 -3.98 8.90 9.02
N ILE A 20 -3.31 8.01 8.30
CA ILE A 20 -3.50 7.84 6.85
C ILE A 20 -3.82 6.38 6.53
N ILE A 21 -4.57 6.16 5.46
CA ILE A 21 -4.89 4.82 4.96
C ILE A 21 -4.35 4.71 3.54
N ILE A 22 -3.70 3.59 3.24
CA ILE A 22 -3.16 3.26 1.91
C ILE A 22 -3.99 2.10 1.35
N ASP A 23 -4.40 2.19 0.08
CA ASP A 23 -5.07 1.17 -0.73
C ASP A 23 -6.17 0.39 0.02
N PRO A 24 -7.21 1.05 0.58
CA PRO A 24 -8.23 0.36 1.37
C PRO A 24 -9.20 -0.43 0.49
N TYR A 25 -9.01 -1.73 0.37
CA TYR A 25 -9.98 -2.65 -0.23
C TYR A 25 -10.91 -3.22 0.86
N LEU A 26 -12.04 -2.56 1.11
CA LEU A 26 -12.96 -2.83 2.21
C LEU A 26 -14.37 -3.23 1.74
N SER A 27 -14.47 -3.76 0.53
CA SER A 27 -15.72 -4.29 -0.06
C SER A 27 -15.48 -5.66 -0.71
N ASP A 28 -16.40 -6.11 -1.52
CA ASP A 28 -16.25 -7.28 -2.39
C ASP A 28 -16.44 -6.90 -3.88
N SER A 29 -16.03 -5.67 -4.25
CA SER A 29 -16.18 -5.12 -5.60
C SER A 29 -15.48 -5.97 -6.67
N VAL A 30 -14.30 -6.52 -6.36
CA VAL A 30 -13.54 -7.40 -7.28
C VAL A 30 -14.32 -8.69 -7.57
N ASN A 31 -15.03 -9.25 -6.58
CA ASN A 31 -15.91 -10.39 -6.81
C ASN A 31 -17.09 -9.99 -7.73
N ARG A 32 -17.73 -8.90 -7.44
CA ARG A 32 -18.88 -8.40 -8.21
C ARG A 32 -18.52 -8.13 -9.69
N VAL A 33 -17.32 -7.60 -9.95
CA VAL A 33 -16.89 -7.19 -11.31
C VAL A 33 -16.12 -8.30 -12.02
N ALA A 34 -15.27 -9.05 -11.33
CA ALA A 34 -14.34 -10.02 -11.94
C ALA A 34 -14.51 -11.46 -11.45
N GLY A 35 -15.52 -11.74 -10.61
CA GLY A 35 -15.80 -13.09 -10.10
C GLY A 35 -14.70 -13.65 -9.19
N ARG A 36 -13.95 -12.78 -8.50
CA ARG A 36 -12.88 -13.17 -7.58
C ARG A 36 -13.26 -12.76 -6.15
N PRO A 37 -13.86 -13.67 -5.36
CA PRO A 37 -14.26 -13.37 -3.99
C PRO A 37 -13.03 -13.14 -3.11
N ARG A 38 -13.18 -12.25 -2.14
CA ARG A 38 -12.17 -12.08 -1.09
C ARG A 38 -12.16 -13.28 -0.15
N THR A 39 -10.99 -13.67 0.32
CA THR A 39 -10.79 -14.76 1.29
C THR A 39 -10.77 -14.25 2.73
N LEU A 40 -10.36 -12.99 2.94
CA LEU A 40 -10.31 -12.36 4.25
C LEU A 40 -11.58 -11.53 4.51
N PRO A 41 -12.07 -11.45 5.75
CA PRO A 41 -13.22 -10.62 6.10
C PRO A 41 -12.90 -9.13 5.90
N ILE A 42 -13.93 -8.28 5.86
CA ILE A 42 -13.76 -6.82 5.85
C ILE A 42 -13.31 -6.40 7.26
N PRO A 43 -12.11 -5.80 7.44
CA PRO A 43 -11.54 -5.54 8.75
C PRO A 43 -12.12 -4.29 9.44
N ILE A 44 -12.67 -3.35 8.66
CA ILE A 44 -13.23 -2.09 9.12
C ILE A 44 -14.40 -1.74 8.22
N ASN A 45 -15.50 -1.26 8.78
CA ASN A 45 -16.58 -0.69 7.99
C ASN A 45 -16.09 0.64 7.36
N PRO A 46 -16.19 0.83 6.03
CA PRO A 46 -15.78 2.07 5.38
C PRO A 46 -16.40 3.34 5.97
N GLN A 47 -17.64 3.27 6.46
CA GLN A 47 -18.35 4.40 7.10
C GLN A 47 -17.71 4.84 8.42
N ASP A 48 -16.95 3.96 9.08
CA ASP A 48 -16.28 4.24 10.35
C ASP A 48 -14.88 4.84 10.17
N ILE A 49 -14.41 4.98 8.93
CA ILE A 49 -13.08 5.52 8.62
C ILE A 49 -13.02 6.99 9.02
N LYS A 50 -12.01 7.32 9.84
CA LYS A 50 -11.69 8.68 10.29
C LYS A 50 -10.19 8.86 10.18
N CYS A 51 -9.73 9.28 9.00
CA CYS A 51 -8.31 9.53 8.76
C CYS A 51 -8.10 10.89 8.11
N ASP A 52 -6.87 11.38 8.12
CA ASP A 52 -6.51 12.66 7.52
C ASP A 52 -6.39 12.57 6.00
N ALA A 53 -6.00 11.39 5.47
CA ALA A 53 -6.00 11.12 4.03
C ALA A 53 -6.17 9.63 3.73
N VAL A 54 -6.84 9.34 2.60
CA VAL A 54 -6.85 8.03 1.93
C VAL A 54 -5.97 8.14 0.70
N ILE A 55 -4.99 7.22 0.57
CA ILE A 55 -4.03 7.18 -0.53
C ILE A 55 -4.33 5.95 -1.36
N CYS A 56 -4.56 6.13 -2.66
CA CYS A 56 -4.72 5.03 -3.61
C CYS A 56 -3.57 5.08 -4.61
N THR A 57 -2.73 4.05 -4.62
CA THR A 57 -1.52 3.99 -5.46
C THR A 57 -1.83 3.95 -6.96
N HIS A 58 -2.99 3.44 -7.34
CA HIS A 58 -3.51 3.39 -8.71
C HIS A 58 -5.02 3.06 -8.70
N ASN A 59 -5.63 2.99 -9.89
CA ASN A 59 -7.08 2.89 -10.05
C ASN A 59 -7.64 1.46 -10.23
N HIS A 60 -6.86 0.40 -9.98
CA HIS A 60 -7.44 -0.95 -9.93
C HIS A 60 -8.40 -1.11 -8.74
N LEU A 61 -9.39 -2.01 -8.90
CA LEU A 61 -10.51 -2.19 -7.96
C LEU A 61 -10.08 -2.58 -6.54
N ASP A 62 -8.95 -3.24 -6.39
CA ASP A 62 -8.42 -3.69 -5.10
C ASP A 62 -7.48 -2.67 -4.43
N HIS A 63 -7.34 -1.46 -5.03
CA HIS A 63 -6.59 -0.32 -4.51
C HIS A 63 -7.46 0.94 -4.42
N LEU A 64 -8.09 1.36 -5.52
CA LEU A 64 -9.12 2.39 -5.53
C LEU A 64 -10.50 1.70 -5.65
N ASP A 65 -10.95 1.10 -4.56
CA ASP A 65 -12.20 0.36 -4.48
C ASP A 65 -13.42 1.29 -4.53
N PRO A 66 -14.23 1.28 -5.61
CA PRO A 66 -15.32 2.23 -5.77
C PRO A 66 -16.43 2.06 -4.71
N ASP A 67 -16.65 0.84 -4.23
CA ASP A 67 -17.66 0.57 -3.20
C ASP A 67 -17.18 1.13 -1.85
N THR A 68 -15.91 0.88 -1.47
CA THR A 68 -15.28 1.48 -0.28
C THR A 68 -15.29 3.01 -0.37
N VAL A 69 -14.85 3.57 -1.50
CA VAL A 69 -14.82 5.02 -1.72
C VAL A 69 -16.20 5.64 -1.56
N SER A 70 -17.24 4.98 -2.06
CA SER A 70 -18.62 5.48 -1.98
C SER A 70 -19.16 5.53 -0.55
N GLU A 71 -18.70 4.64 0.33
CA GLU A 71 -19.16 4.55 1.73
C GLU A 71 -18.30 5.34 2.71
N ILE A 72 -17.04 5.67 2.39
CA ILE A 72 -16.19 6.54 3.21
C ILE A 72 -16.86 7.91 3.38
N PRO A 73 -16.74 8.60 4.56
CA PRO A 73 -17.31 9.92 4.79
C PRO A 73 -17.01 10.92 3.66
N SER A 74 -18.00 11.70 3.25
CA SER A 74 -17.95 12.53 2.03
C SER A 74 -16.89 13.63 2.02
N ASN A 75 -16.44 14.07 3.18
CA ASN A 75 -15.41 15.10 3.35
C ASN A 75 -13.98 14.55 3.36
N GLN A 76 -13.81 13.24 3.17
CA GLN A 76 -12.50 12.59 3.19
C GLN A 76 -11.58 13.15 2.10
N TYR A 77 -10.31 13.38 2.46
CA TYR A 77 -9.27 13.81 1.53
C TYR A 77 -8.61 12.59 0.89
N PHE A 78 -8.47 12.59 -0.45
CA PHE A 78 -7.84 11.54 -1.22
C PHE A 78 -6.53 12.01 -1.86
N ILE A 79 -5.58 11.10 -2.01
CA ILE A 79 -4.32 11.28 -2.74
C ILE A 79 -4.18 10.08 -3.69
N THR A 80 -3.99 10.32 -4.98
CA THR A 80 -3.89 9.24 -5.98
C THR A 80 -3.17 9.71 -7.25
N THR A 81 -3.21 8.91 -8.32
CA THR A 81 -2.74 9.27 -9.66
C THR A 81 -3.71 10.23 -10.37
N ASN A 82 -3.33 10.76 -11.55
CA ASN A 82 -4.26 11.58 -12.34
C ASN A 82 -5.47 10.75 -12.80
N GLU A 83 -5.24 9.52 -13.27
CA GLU A 83 -6.33 8.60 -13.65
C GLU A 83 -7.21 8.28 -12.43
N GLY A 84 -6.62 7.99 -11.27
CA GLY A 84 -7.35 7.74 -10.03
C GLY A 84 -8.20 8.93 -9.60
N LYS A 85 -7.71 10.16 -9.77
CA LYS A 85 -8.47 11.37 -9.47
C LYS A 85 -9.70 11.53 -10.38
N GLU A 86 -9.60 11.18 -11.67
CA GLU A 86 -10.74 11.18 -12.57
C GLU A 86 -11.78 10.10 -12.17
N GLU A 87 -11.34 8.93 -11.69
CA GLU A 87 -12.26 7.91 -11.15
C GLU A 87 -12.95 8.41 -9.87
N LEU A 88 -12.22 9.02 -8.93
CA LEU A 88 -12.78 9.62 -7.73
C LEU A 88 -13.84 10.68 -8.05
N LYS A 89 -13.59 11.51 -9.06
CA LYS A 89 -14.55 12.52 -9.53
C LYS A 89 -15.84 11.90 -10.05
N LYS A 90 -15.77 10.77 -10.80
CA LYS A 90 -16.96 10.02 -11.25
C LYS A 90 -17.77 9.49 -10.07
N LEU A 91 -17.11 9.19 -8.94
CA LEU A 91 -17.72 8.75 -7.69
C LEU A 91 -18.18 9.94 -6.79
N GLY A 92 -18.12 11.18 -7.29
CA GLY A 92 -18.50 12.38 -6.54
C GLY A 92 -17.50 12.80 -5.45
N ARG A 93 -16.23 12.37 -5.55
CA ARG A 93 -15.15 12.68 -4.61
C ARG A 93 -14.21 13.72 -5.20
N GLU A 94 -14.51 15.01 -4.96
CA GLU A 94 -13.73 16.12 -5.50
C GLU A 94 -12.55 16.54 -4.60
N ASN A 95 -12.57 16.19 -3.30
CA ASN A 95 -11.50 16.52 -2.36
C ASN A 95 -10.31 15.57 -2.55
N ALA A 96 -9.60 15.71 -3.69
CA ALA A 96 -8.52 14.83 -4.08
C ALA A 96 -7.34 15.58 -4.71
N ALA A 97 -6.11 15.20 -4.32
CA ALA A 97 -4.87 15.58 -5.00
C ALA A 97 -4.37 14.43 -5.88
N ALA A 98 -3.86 14.78 -7.06
CA ALA A 98 -3.08 13.86 -7.88
C ALA A 98 -1.58 14.10 -7.66
N LEU A 99 -0.80 13.01 -7.63
CA LEU A 99 0.67 13.05 -7.59
C LEU A 99 1.24 12.38 -8.83
N ASN A 100 2.31 12.97 -9.35
CA ASN A 100 3.19 12.32 -10.31
C ASN A 100 4.40 11.73 -9.60
N VAL A 101 5.09 10.79 -10.21
CA VAL A 101 6.37 10.29 -9.69
C VAL A 101 7.35 11.44 -9.46
N GLY A 102 7.88 11.54 -8.25
CA GLY A 102 8.74 12.63 -7.79
C GLY A 102 8.01 13.69 -6.95
N ASP A 103 6.68 13.79 -7.05
CA ASP A 103 5.92 14.74 -6.25
C ASP A 103 5.87 14.30 -4.78
N SER A 104 5.80 15.30 -3.91
CA SER A 104 5.70 15.10 -2.46
C SER A 104 4.59 15.95 -1.87
N ILE A 105 3.88 15.39 -0.90
CA ILE A 105 2.84 16.07 -0.13
C ILE A 105 3.00 15.81 1.36
N LYS A 106 2.59 16.77 2.17
CA LYS A 106 2.56 16.61 3.63
C LYS A 106 1.13 16.46 4.11
N VAL A 107 0.88 15.42 4.93
CA VAL A 107 -0.37 15.18 5.62
C VAL A 107 -0.08 15.05 7.11
N GLY A 108 -0.38 16.09 7.88
CA GLY A 108 -0.05 16.14 9.30
C GLY A 108 1.43 15.83 9.57
N ASP A 109 1.69 14.74 10.27
CA ASP A 109 3.04 14.29 10.63
C ASP A 109 3.75 13.50 9.51
N PHE A 110 3.03 13.12 8.45
CA PHE A 110 3.57 12.33 7.35
C PHE A 110 4.07 13.21 6.20
N GLN A 111 5.27 12.92 5.71
CA GLN A 111 5.78 13.34 4.41
C GLN A 111 5.62 12.16 3.46
N ILE A 112 4.87 12.33 2.40
CA ILE A 112 4.54 11.30 1.41
C ILE A 112 5.15 11.70 0.07
N THR A 113 5.91 10.80 -0.56
CA THR A 113 6.51 11.01 -1.88
C THR A 113 6.08 9.89 -2.82
N ALA A 114 5.52 10.23 -3.97
CA ALA A 114 5.24 9.28 -5.02
C ALA A 114 6.56 8.89 -5.72
N VAL A 115 6.83 7.59 -5.83
CA VAL A 115 8.04 7.06 -6.46
C VAL A 115 7.71 6.10 -7.59
N PHE A 116 8.69 5.77 -8.40
CA PHE A 116 8.51 4.91 -9.57
C PHE A 116 7.88 3.56 -9.21
N SER A 117 6.92 3.15 -10.03
CA SER A 117 6.42 1.79 -10.20
C SER A 117 6.23 1.49 -11.69
N ASP A 118 6.28 0.22 -12.08
CA ASP A 118 6.08 -0.25 -13.45
C ASP A 118 4.83 -1.13 -13.49
N HIS A 119 3.71 -0.56 -13.84
CA HIS A 119 2.43 -1.26 -13.79
C HIS A 119 1.60 -1.04 -15.06
N THR A 120 0.48 -1.74 -15.16
CA THR A 120 -0.39 -1.77 -16.34
C THR A 120 -1.24 -0.50 -16.53
N VAL A 121 -1.33 0.32 -15.50
CA VAL A 121 -2.03 1.62 -15.47
C VAL A 121 -1.13 2.67 -14.82
N GLU A 122 -1.53 3.93 -14.87
CA GLU A 122 -0.82 5.00 -14.13
C GLU A 122 -0.77 4.66 -12.64
N SER A 123 0.45 4.55 -12.10
CA SER A 123 0.68 4.08 -10.74
C SER A 123 1.92 4.73 -10.11
N PHE A 124 2.03 4.62 -8.80
CA PHE A 124 3.24 4.98 -8.07
C PHE A 124 3.42 4.08 -6.83
N GLY A 125 4.67 3.85 -6.47
CA GLY A 125 5.02 3.42 -5.12
C GLY A 125 5.07 4.62 -4.19
N LEU A 126 5.18 4.38 -2.87
CA LEU A 126 5.19 5.43 -1.86
C LEU A 126 6.42 5.37 -0.98
N ILE A 127 7.07 6.51 -0.80
CA ILE A 127 7.94 6.75 0.37
C ILE A 127 7.14 7.54 1.39
N VAL A 128 6.98 6.97 2.59
CA VAL A 128 6.28 7.60 3.71
C VAL A 128 7.27 7.83 4.85
N LYS A 129 7.43 9.10 5.26
CA LYS A 129 8.34 9.48 6.35
C LYS A 129 7.56 10.06 7.52
N ALA A 130 7.82 9.55 8.72
CA ALA A 130 7.35 10.09 10.00
C ALA A 130 8.20 9.57 11.15
N GLU A 131 8.32 10.31 12.25
CA GLU A 131 9.07 9.91 13.47
C GLU A 131 10.52 9.42 13.18
N ASN A 132 11.22 10.08 12.24
CA ASN A 132 12.57 9.69 11.78
C ASN A 132 12.64 8.28 11.17
N LYS A 133 11.55 7.77 10.62
CA LYS A 133 11.49 6.50 9.92
C LYS A 133 11.06 6.73 8.48
N THR A 134 11.59 5.89 7.62
CA THR A 134 11.27 5.87 6.19
C THR A 134 10.70 4.50 5.83
N LEU A 135 9.49 4.50 5.27
CA LEU A 135 8.76 3.32 4.82
C LEU A 135 8.65 3.38 3.30
N TYR A 136 8.86 2.28 2.63
CA TYR A 136 8.61 2.13 1.20
C TYR A 136 7.48 1.13 0.96
N PHE A 137 6.44 1.55 0.27
CA PHE A 137 5.37 0.69 -0.26
C PHE A 137 5.53 0.63 -1.77
N SER A 138 5.74 -0.58 -2.32
CA SER A 138 5.90 -0.73 -3.76
C SER A 138 4.63 -0.38 -4.54
N GLY A 139 3.46 -0.49 -3.91
CA GLY A 139 2.22 -0.65 -4.65
C GLY A 139 2.31 -1.89 -5.53
N ASP A 140 1.58 -1.89 -6.63
CA ASP A 140 1.68 -2.89 -7.67
C ASP A 140 2.77 -2.49 -8.67
N THR A 141 3.69 -3.41 -8.96
CA THR A 141 4.79 -3.16 -9.90
C THR A 141 5.39 -4.45 -10.45
N LEU A 142 5.70 -4.46 -11.73
CA LEU A 142 6.59 -5.43 -12.35
C LEU A 142 8.02 -5.24 -11.86
N TYR A 143 8.85 -6.25 -12.06
CA TYR A 143 10.29 -6.12 -11.85
C TYR A 143 10.88 -5.12 -12.86
N ASN A 144 11.59 -4.14 -12.33
CA ASN A 144 12.32 -3.15 -13.10
C ASN A 144 13.54 -2.69 -12.28
N GLU A 145 14.73 -2.67 -12.88
CA GLU A 145 15.95 -2.25 -12.18
C GLU A 145 15.89 -0.80 -11.67
N LYS A 146 15.04 0.04 -12.24
CA LYS A 146 14.80 1.40 -11.75
C LYS A 146 14.24 1.41 -10.31
N LEU A 147 13.60 0.33 -9.85
CA LEU A 147 13.20 0.18 -8.45
C LEU A 147 14.38 0.18 -7.47
N PHE A 148 15.61 -0.09 -7.94
CA PHE A 148 16.79 -0.06 -7.08
C PHE A 148 17.15 1.37 -6.63
N GLU A 149 16.71 2.40 -7.37
CA GLU A 149 16.88 3.81 -6.98
C GLU A 149 16.15 4.14 -5.66
N ILE A 150 15.21 3.30 -5.24
CA ILE A 150 14.54 3.42 -3.93
C ILE A 150 15.54 3.34 -2.77
N ALA A 151 16.69 2.67 -2.96
CA ALA A 151 17.79 2.64 -1.99
C ALA A 151 18.29 4.04 -1.58
N ASP A 152 18.19 5.04 -2.46
CA ASP A 152 18.62 6.41 -2.20
C ASP A 152 17.75 7.09 -1.11
N TYR A 153 16.52 6.67 -0.94
CA TYR A 153 15.63 7.11 0.12
C TYR A 153 15.97 6.48 1.48
N LYS A 154 16.82 5.43 1.51
CA LYS A 154 17.24 4.68 2.71
C LYS A 154 16.05 4.22 3.55
N PRO A 155 15.12 3.44 2.98
CA PRO A 155 13.97 2.97 3.74
C PRO A 155 14.40 2.05 4.89
N ASP A 156 13.77 2.22 6.05
CA ASP A 156 13.94 1.32 7.19
C ASP A 156 13.13 0.04 6.99
N ILE A 157 11.95 0.16 6.34
CA ILE A 157 11.03 -0.93 6.07
C ILE A 157 10.57 -0.87 4.62
N THR A 158 10.51 -2.03 3.98
CA THR A 158 9.87 -2.20 2.66
C THR A 158 8.60 -3.04 2.77
N PHE A 159 7.58 -2.67 2.00
CA PHE A 159 6.37 -3.44 1.74
C PHE A 159 6.33 -3.73 0.25
N ILE A 160 6.60 -4.97 -0.16
CA ILE A 160 6.86 -5.34 -1.56
C ILE A 160 5.87 -6.39 -2.04
N CYS A 161 5.20 -6.13 -3.19
CA CYS A 161 4.29 -7.07 -3.83
C CYS A 161 5.03 -8.35 -4.26
N ILE A 162 4.38 -9.52 -4.06
CA ILE A 162 4.99 -10.84 -4.28
C ILE A 162 4.14 -11.80 -5.12
N ASN A 163 2.92 -11.43 -5.49
CA ASN A 163 1.94 -12.34 -6.08
C ASN A 163 2.28 -12.85 -7.50
N GLY A 164 3.21 -12.21 -8.22
CA GLY A 164 3.74 -12.69 -9.51
C GLY A 164 2.74 -12.72 -10.66
N ARG A 165 1.62 -11.99 -10.55
CA ARG A 165 0.51 -12.01 -11.49
C ARG A 165 -0.03 -10.61 -11.72
N LEU A 166 -0.72 -10.41 -12.85
CA LEU A 166 -1.49 -9.19 -13.15
C LEU A 166 -0.65 -7.89 -13.07
N GLY A 167 0.62 -7.97 -13.46
CA GLY A 167 1.50 -6.80 -13.47
C GLY A 167 2.32 -6.61 -12.19
N ASN A 168 2.53 -7.67 -11.40
CA ASN A 168 3.31 -7.64 -10.17
C ASN A 168 4.52 -8.57 -10.19
N MET A 169 5.56 -8.23 -9.40
CA MET A 169 6.73 -9.07 -9.18
C MET A 169 6.34 -10.42 -8.56
N ASN A 170 6.99 -11.49 -9.01
CA ASN A 170 7.00 -12.75 -8.30
C ASN A 170 7.97 -12.71 -7.09
N VAL A 171 7.97 -13.76 -6.28
CA VAL A 171 8.81 -13.84 -5.06
C VAL A 171 10.29 -13.64 -5.35
N ASP A 172 10.83 -14.24 -6.40
CA ASP A 172 12.26 -14.16 -6.69
C ASP A 172 12.66 -12.75 -7.16
N GLU A 173 11.84 -12.09 -7.97
CA GLU A 173 12.00 -10.70 -8.39
C GLU A 173 11.89 -9.75 -7.20
N ALA A 174 10.92 -9.97 -6.31
CA ALA A 174 10.72 -9.19 -5.08
C ALA A 174 11.93 -9.34 -4.14
N LEU A 175 12.50 -10.55 -4.01
CA LEU A 175 13.71 -10.80 -3.23
C LEU A 175 14.93 -10.04 -3.78
N VAL A 176 15.12 -10.03 -5.11
CA VAL A 176 16.19 -9.26 -5.75
C VAL A 176 16.01 -7.79 -5.46
N THR A 177 14.82 -7.25 -5.66
CA THR A 177 14.49 -5.84 -5.45
C THR A 177 14.70 -5.44 -3.99
N ALA A 178 14.15 -6.19 -3.03
CA ALA A 178 14.30 -5.90 -1.61
C ALA A 178 15.75 -5.92 -1.13
N LYS A 179 16.55 -6.90 -1.60
CA LYS A 179 17.99 -6.98 -1.30
C LYS A 179 18.78 -5.78 -1.85
N LYS A 180 18.40 -5.28 -3.02
CA LYS A 180 19.03 -4.09 -3.62
C LYS A 180 18.65 -2.80 -2.89
N ILE A 181 17.41 -2.67 -2.45
CA ILE A 181 16.95 -1.55 -1.62
C ILE A 181 17.63 -1.55 -0.26
N GLY A 182 17.81 -2.71 0.37
CA GLY A 182 18.62 -2.87 1.58
C GLY A 182 17.96 -2.38 2.86
N ALA A 183 16.63 -2.42 2.98
CA ALA A 183 15.92 -2.09 4.21
C ALA A 183 16.19 -3.11 5.32
N LYS A 184 16.06 -2.68 6.58
CA LYS A 184 16.27 -3.55 7.75
C LYS A 184 15.12 -4.54 7.94
N ILE A 185 13.89 -4.14 7.61
CA ILE A 185 12.69 -4.99 7.67
C ILE A 185 12.09 -5.06 6.28
N ASN A 186 11.72 -6.27 5.86
CA ASN A 186 11.16 -6.54 4.56
C ASN A 186 9.84 -7.30 4.72
N ILE A 187 8.75 -6.68 4.33
CA ILE A 187 7.38 -7.18 4.50
C ILE A 187 6.82 -7.53 3.13
N PRO A 188 6.38 -8.77 2.92
CA PRO A 188 5.64 -9.12 1.70
C PRO A 188 4.30 -8.40 1.67
N ASN A 189 3.84 -8.05 0.48
CA ASN A 189 2.60 -7.35 0.22
C ASN A 189 1.82 -8.04 -0.91
N HIS A 190 0.53 -7.75 -1.05
CA HIS A 190 -0.33 -8.24 -2.11
C HIS A 190 -0.50 -9.78 -2.10
N TYR A 191 -1.00 -10.31 -0.97
CA TYR A 191 -1.24 -11.74 -0.77
C TYR A 191 -2.51 -11.99 0.08
N ASP A 192 -2.97 -13.24 0.09
CA ASP A 192 -4.10 -13.78 0.90
C ASP A 192 -5.47 -13.13 0.71
N MET A 193 -5.65 -12.22 -0.24
CA MET A 193 -6.96 -11.60 -0.48
C MET A 193 -7.79 -12.37 -1.51
N PHE A 194 -7.16 -12.89 -2.57
CA PHE A 194 -7.84 -13.62 -3.64
C PHE A 194 -7.11 -14.94 -3.90
N GLU A 195 -7.80 -16.07 -3.85
CA GLU A 195 -7.19 -17.39 -4.08
C GLU A 195 -6.43 -17.48 -5.42
N SER A 196 -7.00 -16.88 -6.47
CA SER A 196 -6.39 -16.88 -7.82
C SER A 196 -5.26 -15.88 -8.01
N ASN A 197 -5.04 -14.97 -7.07
CA ASN A 197 -4.06 -13.88 -7.15
C ASN A 197 -3.32 -13.67 -5.83
N SER A 198 -2.78 -14.75 -5.29
CA SER A 198 -2.03 -14.76 -4.05
C SER A 198 -0.77 -15.60 -4.17
N GLU A 199 0.17 -15.38 -3.27
CA GLU A 199 1.36 -16.20 -3.08
C GLU A 199 1.61 -16.41 -1.57
N ASN A 200 2.32 -17.47 -1.21
CA ASN A 200 2.67 -17.72 0.19
C ASN A 200 3.72 -16.71 0.68
N PRO A 201 3.39 -15.82 1.64
CA PRO A 201 4.30 -14.77 2.11
C PRO A 201 5.57 -15.31 2.78
N LEU A 202 5.57 -16.56 3.29
CA LEU A 202 6.74 -17.20 3.88
C LEU A 202 7.83 -17.47 2.85
N LEU A 203 7.48 -17.69 1.57
CA LEU A 203 8.46 -17.87 0.49
C LEU A 203 9.35 -16.64 0.29
N PHE A 204 8.86 -15.45 0.65
CA PHE A 204 9.64 -14.22 0.65
C PHE A 204 10.33 -14.01 1.99
N SER A 205 9.57 -14.01 3.09
CA SER A 205 10.08 -13.58 4.39
C SER A 205 11.17 -14.47 4.96
N GLU A 206 11.13 -15.79 4.70
CA GLU A 206 12.17 -16.72 5.17
C GLU A 206 13.48 -16.66 4.37
N LYS A 207 13.47 -16.03 3.18
CA LYS A 207 14.62 -15.94 2.27
C LYS A 207 15.37 -14.60 2.29
N ILE A 208 14.93 -13.68 3.14
CA ILE A 208 15.52 -12.34 3.25
C ILE A 208 15.80 -11.97 4.71
N SER A 209 16.92 -11.28 4.95
CA SER A 209 17.22 -10.73 6.26
C SER A 209 16.15 -9.71 6.67
N GLY A 210 15.65 -9.80 7.90
CA GLY A 210 14.59 -8.93 8.39
C GLY A 210 13.22 -9.18 7.72
N GLY A 211 13.02 -10.35 7.11
CA GLY A 211 11.73 -10.75 6.57
C GLY A 211 10.70 -10.91 7.68
N PHE A 212 9.54 -10.28 7.50
CA PHE A 212 8.47 -10.28 8.51
C PHE A 212 7.10 -10.31 7.85
N VAL A 213 6.26 -11.27 8.24
CA VAL A 213 4.87 -11.36 7.77
C VAL A 213 3.95 -10.72 8.81
N MET A 214 3.22 -9.69 8.42
CA MET A 214 2.23 -9.05 9.29
C MET A 214 0.95 -9.90 9.38
N GLU A 215 0.42 -10.05 10.58
CA GLU A 215 -0.88 -10.67 10.79
C GLU A 215 -2.01 -9.74 10.32
N PHE A 216 -2.99 -10.30 9.62
CA PHE A 216 -4.16 -9.58 9.16
C PHE A 216 -4.89 -8.88 10.32
N ASN A 217 -5.23 -7.61 10.13
CA ASN A 217 -6.00 -6.77 11.04
C ASN A 217 -5.36 -6.54 12.43
N LYS A 218 -4.07 -6.86 12.60
CA LYS A 218 -3.33 -6.61 13.83
C LYS A 218 -2.58 -5.27 13.74
N GLU A 219 -2.63 -4.48 14.81
CA GLU A 219 -1.86 -3.26 14.95
C GLU A 219 -0.48 -3.58 15.52
N TYR A 220 0.56 -3.01 14.90
CA TYR A 220 1.95 -3.10 15.34
C TYR A 220 2.47 -1.71 15.72
N LEU A 221 3.21 -1.64 16.81
CA LEU A 221 3.95 -0.46 17.21
C LEU A 221 5.38 -0.55 16.64
N LEU A 222 5.74 0.41 15.79
CA LEU A 222 7.10 0.56 15.30
C LEU A 222 7.90 1.44 16.25
N GLU A 223 8.73 0.84 17.07
CA GLU A 223 9.59 1.52 18.05
C GLU A 223 10.86 2.11 17.41
N LYS A 224 11.69 2.81 18.23
CA LYS A 224 12.93 3.46 17.76
C LYS A 224 13.91 2.48 17.12
N ASP A 225 13.98 1.25 17.63
CA ASP A 225 14.90 0.21 17.17
C ASP A 225 14.31 -0.68 16.07
N LEU A 226 13.23 -0.22 15.39
CA LEU A 226 12.52 -0.94 14.34
C LEU A 226 11.96 -2.29 14.81
N ILE A 227 11.48 -2.36 16.05
CA ILE A 227 10.81 -3.54 16.59
C ILE A 227 9.31 -3.38 16.34
N LEU A 228 8.73 -4.34 15.62
CA LEU A 228 7.28 -4.48 15.46
C LEU A 228 6.74 -5.34 16.61
N LYS A 229 5.91 -4.76 17.46
CA LYS A 229 5.26 -5.45 18.62
C LYS A 229 3.75 -5.45 18.48
#